data_99298409132cd6cfbca9f0d03f34e08c
#
_entry.id   99298409132cd6cfbca9f0d03f34e08c
#
_cell.length_a   1.000
_cell.length_b   1.000
_cell.length_c   1.000
_cell.angle_alpha   90.00
_cell.angle_beta   90.00
_cell.angle_gamma   90.00
#
_symmetry.space_group_name_H-M   'P 1'
#
loop_
_entity.id
_entity.type
_entity.pdbx_description
1 polymer ?
#
loop_
_entity_poly.entity_id
_entity_poly.type
_entity_poly.pdbx_seq_one_letter_code
_entity_poly.pdbx_strand_id
1 'polypeptide(L)'
;MWRGLLLTTTFLLSPPPVNSIKELPGVKNYEVVYPRRLHPLHKREVKDPGQQEKFETELKYEMTVNGKIAVLYLKKNKGLLAPGYTETYYNSTGKEVTTSPQIMDDCYYQGHIINEKLSDASISTCRGLRGYFSQGDQKYFIEPLSPTNQDEQEHALFKHDPDEQKTNSNCGMDDMLWVPEIHQNAVPSATSLVKSKDQKPWEQNKYIEYFLVLDNGEFKKYNQDQEEIRKRVFEMVNYINMLYKKLNTHVALIGMEIWNDKDKIKISPNASLTLENFAKWRGGVLLRRKRHDVAQLITASEFSGTTVGLAFTSTMCSPYHSVGIVQDHSHNMLSVAGTMAHEMGHNFGMFHDTYACKCPSTVCVMDRALSFYIPTDFSSCSRVSYEKFLEDKLYNCLFNVPLPTDIISTPICGNQLIEMGEDCDCGTPEECTNVCCDAKTCKIKANFQCAVGKCCEKCRFKKAGEVCRPAKDECDLLEMCDGKSGLCPDDRFQVNGFPCQNGKGYCLMGMCPTLEEQCTELWGPGRTTNPSDAGTAFVHTKENHSK
;
A
#
# COMPACT_ATOMS: atom_id res chain seq x y z
N MET A 1 -62.17 -11.97 -69.71
CA MET A 1 -62.41 -12.08 -68.25
C MET A 1 -61.06 -12.32 -67.62
N TRP A 2 -60.46 -11.26 -67.07
CA TRP A 2 -59.17 -11.32 -66.37
C TRP A 2 -59.46 -11.14 -64.89
N ARG A 3 -59.12 -12.13 -64.08
CA ARG A 3 -59.15 -12.03 -62.62
C ARG A 3 -57.74 -11.67 -62.17
N GLY A 4 -57.61 -10.48 -61.63
CA GLY A 4 -56.39 -10.03 -60.97
C GLY A 4 -56.28 -10.64 -59.56
N LEU A 5 -55.12 -11.24 -59.28
CA LEU A 5 -54.75 -11.76 -57.94
C LEU A 5 -54.03 -10.64 -57.21
N LEU A 6 -54.63 -10.11 -56.13
CA LEU A 6 -53.96 -9.20 -55.22
C LEU A 6 -53.12 -10.04 -54.22
N LEU A 7 -51.79 -9.94 -54.33
CA LEU A 7 -50.85 -10.45 -53.37
C LEU A 7 -50.68 -9.40 -52.25
N THR A 8 -51.28 -9.64 -51.10
CA THR A 8 -51.01 -8.87 -49.87
C THR A 8 -49.73 -9.40 -49.24
N THR A 9 -48.62 -8.65 -49.38
CA THR A 9 -47.39 -8.90 -48.61
C THR A 9 -47.55 -8.37 -47.20
N THR A 10 -47.78 -9.28 -46.27
CA THR A 10 -47.68 -9.02 -44.83
C THR A 10 -46.19 -8.91 -44.45
N PHE A 11 -45.73 -7.69 -44.22
CA PHE A 11 -44.46 -7.45 -43.54
C PHE A 11 -44.60 -7.94 -42.10
N LEU A 12 -44.02 -9.09 -41.79
CA LEU A 12 -43.73 -9.52 -40.42
C LEU A 12 -42.65 -8.57 -39.88
N LEU A 13 -43.07 -7.56 -39.11
CA LEU A 13 -42.15 -6.81 -38.22
C LEU A 13 -41.57 -7.81 -37.21
N SER A 14 -40.32 -8.24 -37.46
CA SER A 14 -39.55 -8.93 -36.43
C SER A 14 -39.48 -8.01 -35.20
N PRO A 15 -39.74 -8.49 -33.97
CA PRO A 15 -39.53 -7.69 -32.81
C PRO A 15 -38.06 -7.26 -32.76
N PRO A 16 -37.75 -6.03 -32.23
CA PRO A 16 -36.39 -5.59 -32.08
C PRO A 16 -35.62 -6.63 -31.24
N PRO A 17 -34.31 -6.84 -31.53
CA PRO A 17 -33.52 -7.80 -30.77
C PRO A 17 -33.62 -7.38 -29.30
N VAL A 18 -34.10 -8.31 -28.46
CA VAL A 18 -34.01 -8.18 -27.01
C VAL A 18 -32.52 -8.09 -26.74
N ASN A 19 -32.03 -6.92 -26.35
CA ASN A 19 -30.65 -6.74 -25.90
C ASN A 19 -30.45 -7.76 -24.79
N SER A 20 -29.65 -8.79 -25.06
CA SER A 20 -29.26 -9.75 -24.03
C SER A 20 -28.50 -8.97 -22.97
N ILE A 21 -29.11 -8.83 -21.79
CA ILE A 21 -28.47 -8.24 -20.62
C ILE A 21 -27.19 -9.03 -20.40
N LYS A 22 -26.03 -8.35 -20.48
CA LYS A 22 -24.74 -8.98 -20.25
C LYS A 22 -24.68 -9.42 -18.78
N GLU A 23 -24.53 -10.72 -18.55
CA GLU A 23 -24.33 -11.22 -17.19
C GLU A 23 -22.95 -10.78 -16.66
N LEU A 24 -22.97 -10.07 -15.55
CA LEU A 24 -21.75 -9.73 -14.82
C LEU A 24 -21.58 -10.73 -13.67
N PRO A 25 -20.42 -11.37 -13.52
CA PRO A 25 -20.18 -12.33 -12.44
C PRO A 25 -20.43 -11.70 -11.06
N GLY A 26 -21.33 -12.31 -10.28
CA GLY A 26 -21.65 -11.85 -8.92
C GLY A 26 -22.56 -10.61 -8.85
N VAL A 27 -23.17 -10.17 -9.96
CA VAL A 27 -24.07 -9.02 -9.98
C VAL A 27 -25.46 -9.46 -10.43
N LYS A 28 -26.46 -9.42 -9.51
CA LYS A 28 -27.86 -9.80 -9.82
C LYS A 28 -28.59 -8.74 -10.61
N ASN A 29 -28.42 -7.47 -10.22
CA ASN A 29 -29.12 -6.34 -10.80
C ASN A 29 -28.18 -5.17 -10.99
N TYR A 30 -28.27 -4.49 -12.13
CA TYR A 30 -27.54 -3.25 -12.39
C TYR A 30 -28.40 -2.29 -13.21
N GLU A 31 -28.11 -1.00 -13.09
CA GLU A 31 -28.65 0.06 -13.94
C GLU A 31 -27.65 0.33 -15.08
N VAL A 32 -28.14 0.51 -16.31
CA VAL A 32 -27.29 0.90 -17.42
C VAL A 32 -27.17 2.43 -17.41
N VAL A 33 -25.94 2.91 -17.33
CA VAL A 33 -25.62 4.34 -17.33
C VAL A 33 -24.66 4.68 -18.46
N TYR A 34 -24.71 5.93 -18.90
CA TYR A 34 -23.88 6.48 -19.99
C TYR A 34 -23.07 7.65 -19.43
N PRO A 35 -21.89 7.42 -18.84
CA PRO A 35 -21.06 8.49 -18.33
C PRO A 35 -20.62 9.40 -19.48
N ARG A 36 -20.91 10.68 -19.38
CA ARG A 36 -20.54 11.69 -20.37
C ARG A 36 -19.35 12.49 -19.86
N ARG A 37 -18.27 12.53 -20.60
CA ARG A 37 -17.09 13.33 -20.27
C ARG A 37 -17.38 14.81 -20.47
N LEU A 38 -17.12 15.61 -19.44
CA LEU A 38 -17.23 17.05 -19.48
C LEU A 38 -15.87 17.65 -19.81
N HIS A 39 -15.75 18.23 -21.01
CA HIS A 39 -14.54 18.95 -21.39
C HIS A 39 -14.57 20.36 -20.83
N PRO A 40 -13.44 20.89 -20.32
CA PRO A 40 -13.38 22.27 -19.87
C PRO A 40 -13.65 23.21 -21.07
N LEU A 41 -14.68 24.06 -20.95
CA LEU A 41 -14.89 25.16 -21.87
C LEU A 41 -13.75 26.15 -21.70
N HIS A 42 -12.84 26.23 -22.69
CA HIS A 42 -11.71 27.14 -22.84
C HIS A 42 -10.44 26.88 -22.00
N LYS A 43 -9.46 26.33 -22.71
CA LYS A 43 -8.13 26.97 -22.86
C LYS A 43 -7.58 26.54 -24.21
N ARG A 44 -7.54 27.43 -25.18
CA ARG A 44 -6.62 27.33 -26.32
C ARG A 44 -5.19 27.52 -25.76
N GLU A 45 -4.67 26.51 -25.12
CA GLU A 45 -3.23 26.37 -25.00
C GLU A 45 -2.74 25.82 -26.32
N VAL A 46 -1.87 26.58 -26.98
CA VAL A 46 -1.10 26.11 -28.13
C VAL A 46 -0.22 24.98 -27.61
N LYS A 47 -0.70 23.75 -27.71
CA LYS A 47 0.08 22.56 -27.39
C LYS A 47 1.05 22.32 -28.53
N ASP A 48 2.33 22.17 -28.19
CA ASP A 48 3.36 21.65 -29.08
C ASP A 48 2.88 20.32 -29.67
N PRO A 49 2.93 20.11 -31.01
CA PRO A 49 2.37 18.91 -31.65
C PRO A 49 3.04 17.58 -31.29
N GLY A 50 4.06 17.59 -30.42
CA GLY A 50 4.90 16.42 -30.11
C GLY A 50 4.60 15.67 -28.82
N GLN A 51 3.78 16.20 -27.89
CA GLN A 51 3.45 15.55 -26.61
C GLN A 51 1.95 15.61 -26.36
N GLN A 52 1.22 14.68 -26.93
CA GLN A 52 -0.14 14.39 -26.52
C GLN A 52 -0.06 13.45 -25.32
N GLU A 53 -0.21 13.98 -24.09
CA GLU A 53 -0.51 13.13 -22.93
C GLU A 53 -1.82 12.40 -23.24
N LYS A 54 -1.76 11.08 -23.36
CA LYS A 54 -2.91 10.22 -23.67
C LYS A 54 -4.01 10.34 -22.62
N PHE A 55 -3.65 10.73 -21.39
CA PHE A 55 -4.54 10.85 -20.24
C PHE A 55 -4.34 12.19 -19.53
N GLU A 56 -5.43 12.92 -19.33
CA GLU A 56 -5.44 14.21 -18.66
C GLU A 56 -5.23 14.06 -17.15
N THR A 57 -4.70 15.09 -16.49
CA THR A 57 -4.47 15.11 -15.03
C THR A 57 -5.76 15.16 -14.23
N GLU A 58 -6.82 15.74 -14.80
CA GLU A 58 -8.14 15.89 -14.18
C GLU A 58 -9.23 15.57 -15.17
N LEU A 59 -10.23 14.81 -14.73
CA LEU A 59 -11.37 14.40 -15.53
C LEU A 59 -12.66 14.72 -14.81
N LYS A 60 -13.71 15.01 -15.58
CA LYS A 60 -15.07 15.14 -15.05
C LYS A 60 -16.02 14.31 -15.90
N TYR A 61 -16.83 13.51 -15.24
CA TYR A 61 -17.87 12.72 -15.88
C TYR A 61 -19.22 13.02 -15.27
N GLU A 62 -20.20 13.29 -16.11
CA GLU A 62 -21.59 13.45 -15.73
C GLU A 62 -22.33 12.13 -16.02
N MET A 63 -23.12 11.68 -15.05
CA MET A 63 -23.96 10.51 -15.21
C MET A 63 -25.22 10.62 -14.35
N THR A 64 -26.25 9.86 -14.68
CA THR A 64 -27.44 9.76 -13.87
C THR A 64 -27.30 8.61 -12.88
N VAL A 65 -27.46 8.90 -11.59
CA VAL A 65 -27.41 7.92 -10.50
C VAL A 65 -28.73 8.01 -9.72
N ASN A 66 -29.51 6.94 -9.68
CA ASN A 66 -30.86 6.94 -9.07
C ASN A 66 -31.75 8.11 -9.55
N GLY A 67 -31.74 8.42 -10.83
CA GLY A 67 -32.54 9.50 -11.42
C GLY A 67 -32.06 10.93 -11.14
N LYS A 68 -30.90 11.10 -10.49
CA LYS A 68 -30.27 12.40 -10.24
C LYS A 68 -28.95 12.55 -10.99
N ILE A 69 -28.67 13.73 -11.49
CA ILE A 69 -27.38 14.01 -12.15
C ILE A 69 -26.30 14.08 -11.07
N ALA A 70 -25.27 13.26 -11.25
CA ALA A 70 -24.04 13.26 -10.46
C ALA A 70 -22.86 13.64 -11.37
N VAL A 71 -21.97 14.50 -10.88
CA VAL A 71 -20.74 14.87 -11.58
C VAL A 71 -19.56 14.34 -10.80
N LEU A 72 -18.91 13.32 -11.35
CA LEU A 72 -17.73 12.70 -10.79
C LEU A 72 -16.48 13.49 -11.22
N TYR A 73 -15.77 14.07 -10.25
CA TYR A 73 -14.48 14.71 -10.44
C TYR A 73 -13.37 13.75 -10.07
N LEU A 74 -12.46 13.55 -10.99
CA LEU A 74 -11.36 12.60 -10.90
C LEU A 74 -10.03 13.30 -11.10
N LYS A 75 -9.09 13.05 -10.22
CA LYS A 75 -7.70 13.50 -10.32
C LYS A 75 -6.79 12.28 -10.49
N LYS A 76 -5.86 12.34 -11.47
CA LYS A 76 -4.90 11.27 -11.72
C LYS A 76 -4.15 10.90 -10.45
N ASN A 77 -4.08 9.61 -10.13
CA ASN A 77 -3.28 9.10 -9.03
C ASN A 77 -1.82 9.00 -9.47
N LYS A 78 -1.11 10.10 -9.39
CA LYS A 78 0.33 10.14 -9.65
C LYS A 78 1.06 9.37 -8.54
N GLY A 79 1.93 8.43 -8.90
CA GLY A 79 2.68 7.62 -7.95
C GLY A 79 1.97 6.34 -7.47
N LEU A 80 0.99 5.84 -8.21
CA LEU A 80 0.45 4.50 -8.02
C LEU A 80 1.57 3.46 -8.13
N LEU A 81 2.38 3.56 -9.17
CA LEU A 81 3.61 2.81 -9.34
C LEU A 81 4.78 3.66 -8.86
N ALA A 82 5.63 3.05 -8.06
CA ALA A 82 6.89 3.68 -7.71
C ALA A 82 7.84 3.64 -8.90
N PRO A 83 8.83 4.51 -8.85
CA PRO A 83 9.92 4.50 -9.77
C PRO A 83 10.71 3.20 -9.74
N GLY A 84 11.14 2.79 -10.89
CA GLY A 84 11.80 1.51 -11.00
C GLY A 84 10.89 0.33 -10.61
N TYR A 85 9.56 0.47 -10.78
CA TYR A 85 8.62 -0.64 -10.68
C TYR A 85 9.10 -1.82 -11.52
N THR A 86 9.01 -3.02 -10.95
CA THR A 86 9.48 -4.24 -11.61
C THR A 86 8.44 -5.35 -11.53
N GLU A 87 8.37 -6.16 -12.58
CA GLU A 87 7.61 -7.41 -12.61
C GLU A 87 8.56 -8.59 -12.72
N THR A 88 8.38 -9.55 -11.83
CA THR A 88 9.17 -10.79 -11.81
C THR A 88 8.27 -11.99 -12.12
N TYR A 89 8.70 -12.82 -13.03
CA TYR A 89 8.06 -14.08 -13.42
C TYR A 89 9.13 -15.13 -13.72
N TYR A 90 8.73 -16.36 -14.04
CA TYR A 90 9.64 -17.47 -14.26
C TYR A 90 9.47 -18.00 -15.69
N ASN A 91 10.59 -18.21 -16.39
CA ASN A 91 10.57 -18.77 -17.73
C ASN A 91 10.31 -20.29 -17.72
N SER A 92 10.22 -20.90 -18.90
CA SER A 92 9.96 -22.35 -19.06
C SER A 92 11.00 -23.27 -18.39
N THR A 93 12.18 -22.75 -18.07
CA THR A 93 13.23 -23.49 -17.33
C THR A 93 13.16 -23.25 -15.82
N GLY A 94 12.20 -22.47 -15.34
CA GLY A 94 12.06 -22.07 -13.93
C GLY A 94 13.07 -21.00 -13.49
N LYS A 95 13.76 -20.35 -14.43
CA LYS A 95 14.67 -19.25 -14.13
C LYS A 95 13.88 -17.96 -14.00
N GLU A 96 14.21 -17.17 -12.97
CA GLU A 96 13.67 -15.86 -12.71
C GLU A 96 13.96 -14.87 -13.85
N VAL A 97 12.95 -14.12 -14.24
CA VAL A 97 13.01 -13.03 -15.22
C VAL A 97 12.36 -11.81 -14.61
N THR A 98 13.14 -10.77 -14.41
CA THR A 98 12.64 -9.48 -13.91
C THR A 98 12.67 -8.46 -15.04
N THR A 99 11.55 -7.80 -15.27
CA THR A 99 11.39 -6.75 -16.27
C THR A 99 10.95 -5.46 -15.60
N SER A 100 11.29 -4.33 -16.21
CA SER A 100 10.72 -3.02 -15.90
C SER A 100 9.84 -2.61 -17.08
N PRO A 101 8.58 -3.06 -17.09
CA PRO A 101 7.71 -2.77 -18.21
C PRO A 101 7.41 -1.28 -18.26
N GLN A 102 7.47 -0.70 -19.46
CA GLN A 102 6.97 0.66 -19.69
C GLN A 102 5.44 0.63 -19.65
N ILE A 103 4.89 0.63 -18.46
CA ILE A 103 3.45 0.63 -18.24
C ILE A 103 3.00 2.07 -18.11
N MET A 104 1.98 2.41 -18.89
CA MET A 104 1.24 3.64 -18.66
C MET A 104 0.25 3.39 -17.53
N ASP A 105 0.61 3.78 -16.30
CA ASP A 105 -0.28 3.81 -15.14
C ASP A 105 -1.18 5.07 -15.11
N ASP A 106 -1.22 5.76 -16.22
CA ASP A 106 -1.84 7.07 -16.40
C ASP A 106 -3.37 7.05 -16.36
N CYS A 107 -4.00 5.87 -16.37
CA CYS A 107 -5.44 5.72 -16.40
C CYS A 107 -6.09 5.45 -15.03
N TYR A 108 -5.36 5.59 -13.92
CA TYR A 108 -5.88 5.40 -12.57
C TYR A 108 -6.12 6.74 -11.87
N TYR A 109 -7.32 6.91 -11.36
CA TYR A 109 -7.79 8.16 -10.79
C TYR A 109 -8.41 7.96 -9.42
N GLN A 110 -8.39 9.03 -8.64
CA GLN A 110 -9.11 9.15 -7.37
C GLN A 110 -9.88 10.45 -7.37
N GLY A 111 -11.01 10.50 -6.66
CA GLY A 111 -11.84 11.70 -6.69
C GLY A 111 -13.06 11.63 -5.79
N HIS A 112 -14.08 12.40 -6.18
CA HIS A 112 -15.33 12.54 -5.44
C HIS A 112 -16.45 13.07 -6.36
N ILE A 113 -17.68 13.00 -5.88
CA ILE A 113 -18.82 13.65 -6.54
C ILE A 113 -18.86 15.13 -6.14
N ILE A 114 -18.93 16.00 -7.15
CA ILE A 114 -19.00 17.45 -6.92
C ILE A 114 -20.26 17.79 -6.10
N ASN A 115 -20.10 18.68 -5.12
CA ASN A 115 -21.12 19.12 -4.17
C ASN A 115 -21.58 18.05 -3.16
N GLU A 116 -20.95 16.87 -3.11
CA GLU A 116 -21.20 15.84 -2.10
C GLU A 116 -20.03 15.80 -1.11
N LYS A 117 -20.28 16.16 0.16
CA LYS A 117 -19.21 16.27 1.18
C LYS A 117 -18.64 14.90 1.59
N LEU A 118 -19.49 13.88 1.57
CA LEU A 118 -19.13 12.51 1.94
C LEU A 118 -19.12 11.65 0.68
N SER A 119 -18.13 11.88 -0.17
CA SER A 119 -17.94 11.06 -1.37
C SER A 119 -16.46 10.82 -1.63
N ASP A 120 -16.17 9.60 -2.06
CA ASP A 120 -14.85 9.14 -2.48
C ASP A 120 -14.99 8.39 -3.80
N ALA A 121 -13.96 8.36 -4.60
CA ALA A 121 -13.91 7.57 -5.81
C ALA A 121 -12.53 7.01 -6.07
N SER A 122 -12.48 5.75 -6.54
CA SER A 122 -11.29 5.08 -7.03
C SER A 122 -11.65 4.42 -8.37
N ILE A 123 -11.21 5.02 -9.47
CA ILE A 123 -11.66 4.70 -10.84
C ILE A 123 -10.47 4.46 -11.74
N SER A 124 -10.55 3.39 -12.53
CA SER A 124 -9.74 3.15 -13.72
C SER A 124 -10.50 3.63 -14.95
N THR A 125 -9.81 4.33 -15.84
CA THR A 125 -10.33 4.78 -17.14
C THR A 125 -9.63 4.12 -18.33
N CYS A 126 -8.91 3.01 -18.08
CA CYS A 126 -8.08 2.34 -19.08
C CYS A 126 -8.88 1.79 -20.28
N ARG A 127 -10.08 1.28 -20.00
CA ARG A 127 -11.02 0.73 -21.00
C ARG A 127 -12.47 1.05 -20.62
N GLY A 128 -12.80 2.34 -20.46
CA GLY A 128 -14.05 2.80 -19.86
C GLY A 128 -13.91 3.01 -18.35
N LEU A 129 -14.95 3.50 -17.71
CA LEU A 129 -14.95 3.73 -16.26
C LEU A 129 -15.14 2.42 -15.51
N ARG A 130 -14.17 2.03 -14.69
CA ARG A 130 -14.25 0.85 -13.84
C ARG A 130 -13.79 1.18 -12.43
N GLY A 131 -14.58 0.80 -11.44
CA GLY A 131 -14.21 0.96 -10.05
C GLY A 131 -15.38 1.36 -9.17
N TYR A 132 -15.09 2.19 -8.20
CA TYR A 132 -15.96 2.51 -7.08
C TYR A 132 -16.10 4.02 -6.90
N PHE A 133 -17.30 4.45 -6.51
CA PHE A 133 -17.53 5.76 -5.92
C PHE A 133 -18.63 5.71 -4.86
N SER A 134 -18.60 6.65 -3.91
CA SER A 134 -19.64 6.82 -2.91
C SER A 134 -20.41 8.13 -3.12
N GLN A 135 -21.69 8.12 -2.73
CA GLN A 135 -22.54 9.29 -2.67
C GLN A 135 -23.33 9.26 -1.36
N GLY A 136 -22.91 10.03 -0.39
CA GLY A 136 -23.37 9.88 0.99
C GLY A 136 -23.03 8.47 1.50
N ASP A 137 -24.00 7.78 2.11
CA ASP A 137 -23.82 6.41 2.61
C ASP A 137 -23.96 5.32 1.53
N GLN A 138 -24.30 5.70 0.30
CA GLN A 138 -24.49 4.75 -0.79
C GLN A 138 -23.18 4.51 -1.53
N LYS A 139 -22.88 3.23 -1.78
CA LYS A 139 -21.69 2.76 -2.49
C LYS A 139 -22.08 2.18 -3.83
N TYR A 140 -21.45 2.69 -4.88
CA TYR A 140 -21.72 2.31 -6.26
C TYR A 140 -20.47 1.74 -6.90
N PHE A 141 -20.68 0.72 -7.71
CA PHE A 141 -19.70 0.15 -8.62
C PHE A 141 -20.10 0.50 -10.03
N ILE A 142 -19.11 0.81 -10.85
CA ILE A 142 -19.28 1.06 -12.26
C ILE A 142 -18.35 0.15 -13.06
N GLU A 143 -18.88 -0.52 -14.07
CA GLU A 143 -18.11 -1.37 -14.98
C GLU A 143 -18.58 -1.20 -16.43
N PRO A 144 -17.68 -1.16 -17.41
CA PRO A 144 -18.05 -1.05 -18.82
C PRO A 144 -18.71 -2.36 -19.29
N LEU A 145 -19.86 -2.26 -19.93
CA LEU A 145 -20.56 -3.42 -20.51
C LEU A 145 -19.90 -3.91 -21.82
N SER A 146 -19.13 -3.06 -22.48
CA SER A 146 -18.34 -3.41 -23.64
C SER A 146 -16.94 -2.81 -23.53
N PRO A 147 -15.86 -3.59 -23.71
CA PRO A 147 -14.49 -3.09 -23.57
C PRO A 147 -14.07 -2.32 -24.83
N THR A 148 -14.73 -1.21 -25.11
CA THR A 148 -14.34 -0.29 -26.17
C THR A 148 -13.59 0.90 -25.60
N ASN A 149 -12.75 1.56 -26.40
CA ASN A 149 -12.01 2.75 -25.94
C ASN A 149 -12.84 4.05 -26.10
N GLN A 150 -14.17 3.96 -26.16
CA GLN A 150 -15.03 5.13 -26.31
C GLN A 150 -15.49 5.63 -24.94
N ASP A 151 -15.36 6.93 -24.70
CA ASP A 151 -15.67 7.56 -23.40
C ASP A 151 -17.17 7.52 -23.04
N GLU A 152 -18.09 7.38 -24.00
CA GLU A 152 -19.55 7.41 -23.82
C GLU A 152 -20.20 6.04 -24.10
N GLN A 153 -19.61 4.97 -23.60
CA GLN A 153 -20.16 3.63 -23.75
C GLN A 153 -21.09 3.26 -22.59
N GLU A 154 -21.85 2.18 -22.79
CA GLU A 154 -22.71 1.60 -21.76
C GLU A 154 -21.91 1.07 -20.60
N HIS A 155 -22.30 1.47 -19.40
CA HIS A 155 -21.72 0.96 -18.15
C HIS A 155 -22.83 0.37 -17.28
N ALA A 156 -22.52 -0.71 -16.60
CA ALA A 156 -23.32 -1.21 -15.50
C ALA A 156 -23.01 -0.40 -14.24
N LEU A 157 -24.04 0.16 -13.64
CA LEU A 157 -23.99 0.77 -12.33
C LEU A 157 -24.77 -0.09 -11.33
N PHE A 158 -24.11 -0.56 -10.29
CA PHE A 158 -24.73 -1.42 -9.30
C PHE A 158 -24.28 -1.08 -7.89
N LYS A 159 -25.09 -1.47 -6.91
CA LYS A 159 -24.75 -1.37 -5.50
C LYS A 159 -24.16 -2.70 -5.04
N HIS A 160 -23.27 -2.65 -4.07
CA HIS A 160 -22.86 -3.85 -3.38
C HIS A 160 -24.04 -4.41 -2.57
N ASP A 161 -24.44 -5.64 -2.86
CA ASP A 161 -25.44 -6.34 -2.10
C ASP A 161 -24.76 -7.23 -1.05
N PRO A 162 -24.89 -6.90 0.24
CA PRO A 162 -24.25 -7.67 1.30
C PRO A 162 -24.87 -9.06 1.51
N ASP A 163 -26.07 -9.31 0.96
CA ASP A 163 -26.77 -10.60 1.15
C ASP A 163 -26.24 -11.74 0.25
N GLU A 164 -25.37 -11.45 -0.73
CA GLU A 164 -24.87 -12.45 -1.66
C GLU A 164 -23.78 -13.37 -1.11
N GLN A 165 -23.10 -13.00 -0.04
CA GLN A 165 -22.04 -13.82 0.56
C GLN A 165 -22.31 -14.07 2.05
N LYS A 166 -23.09 -15.11 2.33
CA LYS A 166 -23.30 -15.62 3.71
C LYS A 166 -22.07 -16.33 4.31
N THR A 167 -20.89 -15.99 3.90
CA THR A 167 -19.67 -16.50 4.53
C THR A 167 -19.15 -15.45 5.51
N ASN A 168 -19.21 -15.77 6.80
CA ASN A 168 -18.54 -15.00 7.86
C ASN A 168 -17.03 -15.05 7.64
N SER A 169 -16.51 -14.26 6.71
CA SER A 169 -15.07 -14.16 6.47
C SER A 169 -14.44 -13.25 7.51
N ASN A 170 -13.43 -13.71 8.20
CA ASN A 170 -12.75 -13.01 9.27
C ASN A 170 -11.24 -12.89 8.98
N CYS A 171 -10.61 -11.89 9.55
CA CYS A 171 -9.17 -11.89 9.75
C CYS A 171 -8.80 -13.02 10.73
N GLY A 172 -7.71 -13.74 10.45
CA GLY A 172 -7.23 -14.84 11.29
C GLY A 172 -6.57 -14.40 12.60
N MET A 173 -6.47 -13.10 12.84
CA MET A 173 -5.95 -12.55 14.09
C MET A 173 -6.92 -12.81 15.23
N ASP A 174 -6.52 -13.64 16.17
CA ASP A 174 -7.14 -13.69 17.49
C ASP A 174 -6.49 -12.59 18.33
N ASP A 175 -7.28 -11.60 18.78
CA ASP A 175 -6.79 -10.44 19.56
C ASP A 175 -6.05 -10.84 20.85
N MET A 176 -6.03 -12.14 21.16
CA MET A 176 -5.45 -12.69 22.39
C MET A 176 -4.08 -13.37 22.18
N LEU A 177 -3.57 -13.57 20.97
CA LEU A 177 -2.48 -14.53 20.75
C LEU A 177 -1.19 -14.01 20.13
N TRP A 178 -1.09 -12.79 19.59
CA TRP A 178 0.18 -12.29 19.05
C TRP A 178 0.33 -10.78 19.17
N VAL A 179 0.62 -10.35 20.37
CA VAL A 179 1.36 -9.11 20.61
C VAL A 179 2.81 -9.54 20.84
N PRO A 180 3.75 -9.32 19.94
CA PRO A 180 5.09 -9.05 20.40
C PRO A 180 4.94 -7.72 21.13
N GLU A 181 4.80 -7.77 22.45
CA GLU A 181 4.94 -6.59 23.28
C GLU A 181 6.38 -6.08 23.10
N ILE A 182 6.55 -5.26 22.07
CA ILE A 182 7.73 -4.39 22.00
C ILE A 182 7.44 -3.28 22.99
N HIS A 183 7.61 -3.60 24.27
CA HIS A 183 7.51 -2.61 25.33
C HIS A 183 8.78 -1.77 25.39
N GLN A 184 8.53 -0.48 25.18
CA GLN A 184 8.97 0.66 25.98
C GLN A 184 10.09 0.35 26.98
N ASN A 185 11.31 0.58 26.57
CA ASN A 185 12.37 1.21 27.35
C ASN A 185 13.51 1.62 26.40
N ALA A 186 13.19 2.37 25.36
CA ALA A 186 14.18 3.21 24.74
C ALA A 186 14.31 4.46 25.60
N VAL A 187 15.33 4.49 26.44
CA VAL A 187 15.85 5.72 27.02
C VAL A 187 15.94 6.74 25.87
N PRO A 188 15.38 7.95 26.02
CA PRO A 188 15.49 8.96 24.96
C PRO A 188 16.93 9.38 24.85
N SER A 189 17.64 8.79 23.91
CA SER A 189 18.93 9.32 23.45
C SER A 189 18.62 10.55 22.66
N ALA A 190 18.70 11.69 23.32
CA ALA A 190 18.60 13.01 22.74
C ALA A 190 19.71 13.21 21.71
N THR A 191 19.47 12.82 20.49
CA THR A 191 20.13 13.43 19.35
C THR A 191 19.10 14.32 18.69
N SER A 192 19.21 15.60 19.01
CA SER A 192 18.50 16.69 18.36
C SER A 192 18.79 16.69 16.86
N LEU A 193 17.97 15.97 16.09
CA LEU A 193 17.60 16.48 14.79
C LEU A 193 16.87 17.78 15.07
N VAL A 194 17.28 18.85 14.46
CA VAL A 194 16.57 20.14 14.51
C VAL A 194 15.14 19.85 14.10
N LYS A 195 14.31 19.64 15.11
CA LYS A 195 12.86 19.67 14.94
C LYS A 195 12.57 21.08 14.48
N SER A 196 12.08 21.24 13.27
CA SER A 196 11.19 22.37 13.02
C SER A 196 10.12 22.20 14.08
N LYS A 197 10.08 23.12 15.02
CA LYS A 197 9.06 23.15 16.07
C LYS A 197 7.74 23.11 15.32
N ASP A 198 6.89 22.16 15.67
CA ASP A 198 5.44 22.12 15.54
C ASP A 198 4.76 21.17 14.56
N GLN A 199 5.42 20.38 13.70
CA GLN A 199 4.70 19.36 12.93
C GLN A 199 4.81 17.98 13.57
N LYS A 200 3.65 17.40 13.92
CA LYS A 200 3.56 16.06 14.48
C LYS A 200 3.81 15.02 13.38
N PRO A 201 4.46 13.87 13.67
CA PRO A 201 4.82 12.86 12.64
C PRO A 201 3.64 12.39 11.78
N TRP A 202 2.43 12.34 12.31
CA TRP A 202 1.23 11.93 11.58
C TRP A 202 0.65 13.02 10.66
N GLU A 203 1.07 14.26 10.79
CA GLU A 203 0.69 15.36 9.90
C GLU A 203 1.56 15.40 8.64
N GLN A 204 2.76 14.81 8.70
CA GLN A 204 3.66 14.72 7.55
C GLN A 204 3.18 13.67 6.55
N ASN A 205 3.51 13.87 5.27
CA ASN A 205 3.28 12.87 4.24
C ASN A 205 4.19 11.66 4.49
N LYS A 206 3.62 10.49 4.40
CA LYS A 206 4.33 9.20 4.52
C LYS A 206 4.18 8.41 3.23
N TYR A 207 5.16 7.58 2.94
CA TYR A 207 5.21 6.75 1.75
C TYR A 207 5.48 5.31 2.15
N ILE A 208 4.79 4.38 1.50
CA ILE A 208 4.97 2.95 1.68
C ILE A 208 5.45 2.37 0.37
N GLU A 209 6.63 1.78 0.37
CA GLU A 209 7.13 0.96 -0.72
C GLU A 209 6.51 -0.43 -0.62
N TYR A 210 5.43 -0.65 -1.39
CA TYR A 210 4.61 -1.85 -1.33
C TYR A 210 5.01 -2.86 -2.39
N PHE A 211 5.17 -4.13 -2.01
CA PHE A 211 5.49 -5.24 -2.91
C PHE A 211 4.42 -6.33 -2.86
N LEU A 212 3.96 -6.80 -4.03
CA LEU A 212 2.95 -7.85 -4.12
C LEU A 212 3.51 -9.14 -4.72
N VAL A 213 3.10 -10.25 -4.14
CA VAL A 213 3.40 -11.60 -4.63
C VAL A 213 2.09 -12.33 -4.89
N LEU A 214 1.99 -12.98 -6.04
CA LEU A 214 0.84 -13.78 -6.43
C LEU A 214 1.27 -15.23 -6.59
N ASP A 215 0.60 -16.15 -5.93
CA ASP A 215 0.93 -17.57 -5.97
C ASP A 215 0.54 -18.23 -7.31
N ASN A 216 0.94 -19.48 -7.49
CA ASN A 216 0.63 -20.24 -8.70
C ASN A 216 -0.88 -20.54 -8.83
N GLY A 217 -1.58 -20.64 -7.71
CA GLY A 217 -3.03 -20.79 -7.67
C GLY A 217 -3.73 -19.57 -8.24
N GLU A 218 -3.28 -18.38 -7.82
CA GLU A 218 -3.80 -17.09 -8.31
C GLU A 218 -3.54 -16.90 -9.80
N PHE A 219 -2.35 -17.23 -10.27
CA PHE A 219 -2.01 -17.18 -11.70
C PHE A 219 -2.93 -18.08 -12.54
N LYS A 220 -3.24 -19.29 -12.07
CA LYS A 220 -4.17 -20.21 -12.74
C LYS A 220 -5.60 -19.75 -12.70
N LYS A 221 -6.05 -19.14 -11.58
CA LYS A 221 -7.40 -18.60 -11.40
C LYS A 221 -7.75 -17.55 -12.47
N TYR A 222 -6.77 -16.74 -12.89
CA TYR A 222 -6.90 -15.74 -13.94
C TYR A 222 -6.41 -16.26 -15.31
N ASN A 223 -6.61 -17.55 -15.61
CA ASN A 223 -6.32 -18.17 -16.90
C ASN A 223 -4.88 -17.93 -17.40
N GLN A 224 -3.94 -17.72 -16.47
CA GLN A 224 -2.53 -17.45 -16.77
C GLN A 224 -2.32 -16.12 -17.55
N ASP A 225 -3.29 -15.21 -17.48
CA ASP A 225 -3.24 -13.90 -18.12
C ASP A 225 -2.57 -12.87 -17.21
N GLN A 226 -1.30 -12.57 -17.47
CA GLN A 226 -0.51 -11.61 -16.70
C GLN A 226 -1.06 -10.17 -16.85
N GLU A 227 -1.67 -9.83 -17.98
CA GLU A 227 -2.21 -8.49 -18.19
C GLU A 227 -3.49 -8.27 -17.35
N GLU A 228 -4.34 -9.27 -17.28
CA GLU A 228 -5.54 -9.22 -16.44
C GLU A 228 -5.18 -9.15 -14.94
N ILE A 229 -4.21 -9.97 -14.50
CA ILE A 229 -3.67 -9.91 -13.13
C ILE A 229 -3.11 -8.52 -12.83
N ARG A 230 -2.30 -7.96 -13.73
CA ARG A 230 -1.73 -6.61 -13.55
C ARG A 230 -2.80 -5.54 -13.36
N LYS A 231 -3.83 -5.54 -14.21
CA LYS A 231 -4.94 -4.58 -14.10
C LYS A 231 -5.64 -4.69 -12.75
N ARG A 232 -5.97 -5.92 -12.36
CA ARG A 232 -6.61 -6.19 -11.07
C ARG A 232 -5.77 -5.69 -9.91
N VAL A 233 -4.47 -5.97 -9.91
CA VAL A 233 -3.53 -5.50 -8.89
C VAL A 233 -3.49 -3.97 -8.83
N PHE A 234 -3.41 -3.30 -9.98
CA PHE A 234 -3.33 -1.83 -9.99
C PHE A 234 -4.63 -1.18 -9.51
N GLU A 235 -5.78 -1.74 -9.87
CA GLU A 235 -7.08 -1.28 -9.37
C GLU A 235 -7.19 -1.47 -7.85
N MET A 236 -6.73 -2.61 -7.31
CA MET A 236 -6.67 -2.86 -5.86
C MET A 236 -5.74 -1.88 -5.15
N VAL A 237 -4.53 -1.66 -5.66
CA VAL A 237 -3.57 -0.72 -5.06
C VAL A 237 -4.06 0.73 -5.15
N ASN A 238 -4.73 1.12 -6.24
CA ASN A 238 -5.35 2.44 -6.35
C ASN A 238 -6.40 2.67 -5.25
N TYR A 239 -7.17 1.64 -4.93
CA TYR A 239 -8.16 1.70 -3.85
C TYR A 239 -7.50 1.74 -2.46
N ILE A 240 -6.49 0.90 -2.20
CA ILE A 240 -5.71 0.91 -0.95
C ILE A 240 -5.08 2.29 -0.72
N ASN A 241 -4.50 2.87 -1.77
CA ASN A 241 -3.92 4.21 -1.70
C ASN A 241 -4.98 5.27 -1.33
N MET A 242 -6.20 5.18 -1.89
CA MET A 242 -7.32 6.07 -1.50
C MET A 242 -7.63 5.98 0.00
N LEU A 243 -7.64 4.77 0.56
CA LEU A 243 -7.89 4.56 1.99
C LEU A 243 -6.78 5.20 2.84
N TYR A 244 -5.52 4.89 2.55
CA TYR A 244 -4.37 5.34 3.34
C TYR A 244 -4.08 6.83 3.20
N LYS A 245 -4.49 7.48 2.11
CA LYS A 245 -4.44 8.95 1.99
C LYS A 245 -5.18 9.67 3.11
N LYS A 246 -6.23 9.07 3.67
CA LYS A 246 -6.95 9.61 4.84
C LYS A 246 -6.11 9.64 6.12
N LEU A 247 -4.96 8.95 6.10
CA LEU A 247 -3.92 8.95 7.14
C LEU A 247 -2.65 9.70 6.69
N ASN A 248 -2.72 10.56 5.67
CA ASN A 248 -1.57 11.22 5.05
C ASN A 248 -0.47 10.24 4.65
N THR A 249 -0.87 9.07 4.14
CA THR A 249 0.05 7.99 3.77
C THR A 249 -0.20 7.60 2.32
N HIS A 250 0.85 7.63 1.52
CA HIS A 250 0.83 7.25 0.12
C HIS A 250 1.37 5.83 -0.04
N VAL A 251 0.62 4.97 -0.71
CA VAL A 251 1.02 3.59 -1.00
C VAL A 251 1.47 3.50 -2.45
N ALA A 252 2.74 3.23 -2.69
CA ALA A 252 3.32 3.10 -4.01
C ALA A 252 3.74 1.64 -4.26
N LEU A 253 3.23 1.03 -5.33
CA LEU A 253 3.62 -0.32 -5.73
C LEU A 253 5.01 -0.28 -6.38
N ILE A 254 6.01 -0.89 -5.74
CA ILE A 254 7.37 -0.90 -6.25
C ILE A 254 7.73 -2.15 -7.03
N GLY A 255 6.92 -3.17 -6.92
CA GLY A 255 7.11 -4.42 -7.67
C GLY A 255 6.02 -5.45 -7.45
N MET A 256 5.94 -6.37 -8.39
CA MET A 256 5.05 -7.50 -8.37
C MET A 256 5.82 -8.75 -8.80
N GLU A 257 5.59 -9.87 -8.10
CA GLU A 257 6.14 -11.17 -8.49
C GLU A 257 5.01 -12.18 -8.69
N ILE A 258 4.95 -12.80 -9.85
CA ILE A 258 3.97 -13.83 -10.19
C ILE A 258 4.67 -15.18 -10.23
N TRP A 259 4.25 -16.11 -9.39
CA TRP A 259 4.76 -17.48 -9.40
C TRP A 259 4.06 -18.31 -10.49
N ASN A 260 4.37 -17.99 -11.73
CA ASN A 260 3.70 -18.57 -12.90
C ASN A 260 4.10 -20.01 -13.19
N ASP A 261 5.24 -20.49 -12.68
CA ASP A 261 5.70 -21.89 -12.83
C ASP A 261 5.24 -22.78 -11.66
N LYS A 262 5.53 -22.39 -10.43
CA LYS A 262 5.16 -23.08 -9.19
C LYS A 262 5.35 -22.14 -7.99
N ASP A 263 4.71 -22.47 -6.88
CA ASP A 263 4.91 -21.75 -5.63
C ASP A 263 6.35 -21.84 -5.13
N LYS A 264 6.84 -20.74 -4.58
CA LYS A 264 8.21 -20.68 -4.02
C LYS A 264 8.24 -20.99 -2.53
N ILE A 265 7.07 -21.10 -1.93
CA ILE A 265 6.86 -21.53 -0.54
C ILE A 265 5.78 -22.61 -0.51
N LYS A 266 5.65 -23.29 0.60
CA LYS A 266 4.50 -24.16 0.83
C LYS A 266 3.31 -23.29 1.26
N ILE A 267 2.27 -23.24 0.43
CA ILE A 267 0.96 -22.68 0.79
C ILE A 267 0.20 -23.75 1.59
N SER A 268 -0.30 -23.39 2.74
CA SER A 268 -1.01 -24.27 3.66
C SER A 268 -2.40 -23.69 3.96
N PRO A 269 -3.43 -24.54 4.13
CA PRO A 269 -4.71 -24.08 4.67
C PRO A 269 -4.58 -23.43 6.07
N ASN A 270 -3.54 -23.75 6.82
CA ASN A 270 -3.20 -23.02 8.05
C ASN A 270 -2.54 -21.68 7.67
N ALA A 271 -3.28 -20.58 7.86
CA ALA A 271 -2.82 -19.24 7.51
C ALA A 271 -1.52 -18.83 8.24
N SER A 272 -1.39 -19.16 9.54
CA SER A 272 -0.18 -18.83 10.31
C SER A 272 1.08 -19.48 9.72
N LEU A 273 0.97 -20.75 9.30
CA LEU A 273 2.11 -21.44 8.69
C LEU A 273 2.47 -20.84 7.32
N THR A 274 1.48 -20.41 6.53
CA THR A 274 1.71 -19.74 5.25
C THR A 274 2.35 -18.37 5.47
N LEU A 275 1.87 -17.60 6.46
CA LEU A 275 2.44 -16.29 6.82
C LEU A 275 3.92 -16.43 7.22
N GLU A 276 4.24 -17.39 8.10
CA GLU A 276 5.64 -17.66 8.50
C GLU A 276 6.54 -18.07 7.33
N ASN A 277 6.04 -18.96 6.44
CA ASN A 277 6.79 -19.38 5.27
C ASN A 277 7.05 -18.17 4.34
N PHE A 278 6.05 -17.31 4.17
CA PHE A 278 6.18 -16.09 3.36
C PHE A 278 7.17 -15.10 3.98
N ALA A 279 7.11 -14.89 5.29
CA ALA A 279 8.06 -14.03 6.01
C ALA A 279 9.52 -14.51 5.85
N LYS A 280 9.76 -15.82 6.01
CA LYS A 280 11.10 -16.42 5.81
C LYS A 280 11.59 -16.24 4.37
N TRP A 281 10.73 -16.48 3.38
CA TRP A 281 11.08 -16.30 1.97
C TRP A 281 11.34 -14.83 1.63
N ARG A 282 10.48 -13.91 2.09
CA ARG A 282 10.68 -12.47 1.88
C ARG A 282 12.03 -12.02 2.43
N GLY A 283 12.33 -12.32 3.70
CA GLY A 283 13.59 -11.93 4.35
C GLY A 283 14.83 -12.58 3.72
N GLY A 284 14.73 -13.87 3.33
CA GLY A 284 15.85 -14.62 2.76
C GLY A 284 16.10 -14.38 1.27
N VAL A 285 15.07 -14.07 0.50
CA VAL A 285 15.12 -14.01 -0.96
C VAL A 285 14.73 -12.63 -1.48
N LEU A 286 13.48 -12.18 -1.24
CA LEU A 286 12.91 -11.02 -1.89
C LEU A 286 13.62 -9.71 -1.52
N LEU A 287 13.90 -9.48 -0.24
CA LEU A 287 14.58 -8.27 0.23
C LEU A 287 16.01 -8.12 -0.31
N ARG A 288 16.66 -9.23 -0.67
CA ARG A 288 17.99 -9.18 -1.32
C ARG A 288 17.93 -8.72 -2.77
N ARG A 289 16.77 -8.89 -3.41
CA ARG A 289 16.53 -8.52 -4.81
C ARG A 289 15.96 -7.11 -4.96
N LYS A 290 14.98 -6.79 -4.10
CA LYS A 290 14.26 -5.51 -4.17
C LYS A 290 13.97 -5.02 -2.76
N ARG A 291 14.43 -3.82 -2.42
CA ARG A 291 14.09 -3.17 -1.16
C ARG A 291 12.61 -2.78 -1.17
N HIS A 292 11.93 -2.92 -0.06
CA HIS A 292 10.53 -2.55 0.13
C HIS A 292 10.17 -2.53 1.62
N ASP A 293 9.15 -1.77 1.98
CA ASP A 293 8.72 -1.61 3.38
C ASP A 293 7.84 -2.76 3.83
N VAL A 294 6.91 -3.19 2.99
CA VAL A 294 5.96 -4.25 3.27
C VAL A 294 5.69 -5.10 2.04
N ALA A 295 5.48 -6.40 2.23
CA ALA A 295 5.07 -7.31 1.17
C ALA A 295 3.79 -8.05 1.55
N GLN A 296 2.92 -8.31 0.57
CA GLN A 296 1.76 -9.18 0.77
C GLN A 296 1.72 -10.27 -0.30
N LEU A 297 1.29 -11.46 0.14
CA LEU A 297 1.01 -12.60 -0.72
C LEU A 297 -0.49 -12.69 -0.96
N ILE A 298 -0.88 -12.71 -2.24
CA ILE A 298 -2.25 -13.00 -2.66
C ILE A 298 -2.30 -14.46 -3.12
N THR A 299 -3.26 -15.21 -2.60
CA THR A 299 -3.41 -16.65 -2.90
C THR A 299 -4.85 -16.99 -3.30
N ALA A 300 -4.99 -17.88 -4.28
CA ALA A 300 -6.28 -18.50 -4.59
C ALA A 300 -6.62 -19.66 -3.64
N SER A 301 -5.69 -20.09 -2.79
CA SER A 301 -5.91 -21.18 -1.85
C SER A 301 -6.77 -20.73 -0.67
N GLU A 302 -7.73 -21.57 -0.29
CA GLU A 302 -8.57 -21.28 0.87
C GLU A 302 -7.84 -21.59 2.17
N PHE A 303 -7.99 -20.67 3.14
CA PHE A 303 -7.53 -20.91 4.50
C PHE A 303 -8.58 -21.64 5.33
N SER A 304 -8.13 -22.34 6.37
CA SER A 304 -9.01 -23.08 7.28
C SER A 304 -9.95 -22.12 8.04
N GLY A 305 -11.19 -22.55 8.22
CA GLY A 305 -12.19 -21.77 8.93
C GLY A 305 -12.73 -20.61 8.11
N THR A 306 -12.85 -19.45 8.73
CA THR A 306 -13.38 -18.22 8.12
C THR A 306 -12.28 -17.20 7.78
N THR A 307 -11.01 -17.59 7.92
CA THR A 307 -9.86 -16.71 7.72
C THR A 307 -9.67 -16.40 6.24
N VAL A 308 -9.61 -15.12 5.89
CA VAL A 308 -9.32 -14.63 4.54
C VAL A 308 -8.04 -13.77 4.46
N GLY A 309 -7.47 -13.40 5.60
CA GLY A 309 -6.23 -12.65 5.71
C GLY A 309 -5.56 -12.86 7.04
N LEU A 310 -4.25 -12.59 7.08
CA LEU A 310 -3.45 -12.62 8.31
C LEU A 310 -2.17 -11.81 8.12
N ALA A 311 -1.80 -11.01 9.12
CA ALA A 311 -0.54 -10.26 9.15
C ALA A 311 0.06 -10.21 10.55
N PHE A 312 1.35 -9.88 10.64
CA PHE A 312 1.97 -9.57 11.93
C PHE A 312 1.65 -8.14 12.36
N THR A 313 1.40 -7.95 13.65
CA THR A 313 1.04 -6.63 14.21
C THR A 313 2.28 -5.81 14.55
N SER A 314 2.24 -4.48 14.30
CA SER A 314 3.31 -3.52 14.60
C SER A 314 4.66 -3.83 13.97
N THR A 315 4.66 -4.36 12.77
CA THR A 315 5.86 -4.85 12.08
C THR A 315 6.23 -4.09 10.82
N MET A 316 5.53 -3.00 10.49
CA MET A 316 5.84 -2.19 9.30
C MET A 316 7.33 -1.87 9.25
N CYS A 317 7.94 -2.00 8.06
CA CYS A 317 9.37 -1.87 7.80
C CYS A 317 10.28 -2.92 8.47
N SER A 318 9.74 -3.88 9.23
CA SER A 318 10.55 -4.99 9.73
C SER A 318 11.07 -5.84 8.56
N PRO A 319 12.36 -6.16 8.51
CA PRO A 319 12.91 -6.95 7.39
C PRO A 319 12.31 -8.36 7.27
N TYR A 320 11.83 -8.93 8.37
CA TYR A 320 11.26 -10.29 8.35
C TYR A 320 9.74 -10.30 8.47
N HIS A 321 9.16 -9.47 9.35
CA HIS A 321 7.77 -9.58 9.74
C HIS A 321 6.83 -8.55 9.12
N SER A 322 7.34 -7.59 8.31
CA SER A 322 6.47 -6.66 7.57
C SER A 322 5.84 -7.34 6.38
N VAL A 323 4.98 -8.29 6.66
CA VAL A 323 4.28 -9.13 5.69
C VAL A 323 2.82 -9.33 6.07
N GLY A 324 2.01 -9.64 5.06
CA GLY A 324 0.65 -10.12 5.19
C GLY A 324 0.34 -11.18 4.12
N ILE A 325 -0.67 -11.98 4.34
CA ILE A 325 -1.22 -12.92 3.36
C ILE A 325 -2.70 -12.65 3.22
N VAL A 326 -3.21 -12.76 2.00
CA VAL A 326 -4.62 -12.50 1.67
C VAL A 326 -5.10 -13.57 0.69
N GLN A 327 -6.23 -14.18 1.01
CA GLN A 327 -6.96 -15.04 0.09
C GLN A 327 -7.73 -14.16 -0.92
N ASP A 328 -7.69 -14.49 -2.20
CA ASP A 328 -8.57 -13.88 -3.19
C ASP A 328 -9.99 -14.47 -3.06
N HIS A 329 -10.68 -14.06 -2.00
CA HIS A 329 -11.94 -14.63 -1.51
C HIS A 329 -13.19 -14.10 -2.24
N SER A 330 -13.05 -13.11 -3.12
CA SER A 330 -14.19 -12.44 -3.76
C SER A 330 -13.93 -12.11 -5.22
N HIS A 331 -14.95 -12.28 -6.06
CA HIS A 331 -14.94 -11.74 -7.43
C HIS A 331 -14.83 -10.21 -7.44
N ASN A 332 -15.41 -9.55 -6.42
CA ASN A 332 -15.24 -8.12 -6.25
C ASN A 332 -13.82 -7.82 -5.71
N MET A 333 -12.99 -7.28 -6.56
CA MET A 333 -11.60 -6.94 -6.22
C MET A 333 -11.46 -5.97 -5.05
N LEU A 334 -12.47 -5.10 -4.81
CA LEU A 334 -12.41 -4.12 -3.73
C LEU A 334 -12.64 -4.75 -2.36
N SER A 335 -13.36 -5.89 -2.29
CA SER A 335 -13.44 -6.68 -1.06
C SER A 335 -12.07 -7.26 -0.70
N VAL A 336 -11.35 -7.78 -1.70
CA VAL A 336 -9.98 -8.29 -1.52
C VAL A 336 -9.02 -7.15 -1.16
N ALA A 337 -9.12 -6.01 -1.84
CA ALA A 337 -8.32 -4.82 -1.54
C ALA A 337 -8.60 -4.26 -0.13
N GLY A 338 -9.85 -4.35 0.34
CA GLY A 338 -10.23 -4.02 1.71
C GLY A 338 -9.51 -4.92 2.73
N THR A 339 -9.46 -6.23 2.47
CA THR A 339 -8.69 -7.18 3.28
C THR A 339 -7.19 -6.87 3.22
N MET A 340 -6.63 -6.57 2.05
CA MET A 340 -5.22 -6.16 1.91
C MET A 340 -4.91 -4.90 2.74
N ALA A 341 -5.80 -3.90 2.71
CA ALA A 341 -5.65 -2.70 3.52
C ALA A 341 -5.76 -2.99 5.03
N HIS A 342 -6.62 -3.90 5.43
CA HIS A 342 -6.79 -4.38 6.80
C HIS A 342 -5.51 -5.05 7.32
N GLU A 343 -4.96 -6.01 6.58
CA GLU A 343 -3.73 -6.70 6.95
C GLU A 343 -2.53 -5.74 7.04
N MET A 344 -2.47 -4.76 6.14
CA MET A 344 -1.47 -3.69 6.21
C MET A 344 -1.69 -2.81 7.46
N GLY A 345 -2.93 -2.61 7.89
CA GLY A 345 -3.28 -1.92 9.14
C GLY A 345 -2.70 -2.62 10.37
N HIS A 346 -2.73 -3.96 10.41
CA HIS A 346 -2.06 -4.72 11.46
C HIS A 346 -0.55 -4.48 11.47
N ASN A 347 0.11 -4.43 10.31
CA ASN A 347 1.53 -4.07 10.27
C ASN A 347 1.81 -2.69 10.87
N PHE A 348 0.85 -1.75 10.84
CA PHE A 348 0.92 -0.45 11.52
C PHE A 348 0.47 -0.48 12.98
N GLY A 349 0.24 -1.65 13.58
CA GLY A 349 -0.19 -1.76 14.96
C GLY A 349 -1.66 -1.45 15.21
N MET A 350 -2.49 -1.41 14.17
CA MET A 350 -3.92 -1.27 14.33
C MET A 350 -4.53 -2.62 14.72
N PHE A 351 -5.33 -2.63 15.76
CA PHE A 351 -6.14 -3.78 16.20
C PHE A 351 -7.54 -3.73 15.60
N HIS A 352 -8.28 -4.83 15.71
CA HIS A 352 -9.67 -4.86 15.30
C HIS A 352 -10.51 -3.81 16.03
N ASP A 353 -11.43 -3.20 15.30
CA ASP A 353 -12.35 -2.23 15.88
C ASP A 353 -13.29 -2.90 16.87
N THR A 354 -13.52 -2.23 17.99
CA THR A 354 -14.49 -2.61 19.01
C THR A 354 -15.72 -1.70 18.94
N TYR A 355 -16.76 -2.03 19.68
CA TYR A 355 -17.97 -1.22 19.76
C TYR A 355 -17.71 0.23 20.27
N ALA A 356 -16.58 0.49 20.91
CA ALA A 356 -16.20 1.83 21.37
C ALA A 356 -15.58 2.68 20.25
N CYS A 357 -15.15 2.06 19.15
CA CYS A 357 -14.51 2.75 18.04
C CYS A 357 -15.55 3.45 17.17
N LYS A 358 -15.30 4.72 16.87
CA LYS A 358 -16.19 5.50 15.99
C LYS A 358 -15.72 5.38 14.55
N CYS A 359 -16.56 4.82 13.71
CA CYS A 359 -16.35 4.74 12.27
C CYS A 359 -17.06 5.90 11.57
N PRO A 360 -16.40 6.69 10.72
CA PRO A 360 -17.03 7.75 9.95
C PRO A 360 -17.98 7.22 8.86
N SER A 361 -17.82 5.97 8.45
CA SER A 361 -18.64 5.29 7.45
C SER A 361 -19.36 4.08 8.06
N THR A 362 -20.14 3.34 7.26
CA THR A 362 -20.86 2.14 7.70
C THR A 362 -19.92 1.06 8.23
N VAL A 363 -18.73 0.90 7.60
CA VAL A 363 -17.72 -0.10 7.97
C VAL A 363 -16.33 0.52 7.81
N CYS A 364 -15.48 0.33 8.79
CA CYS A 364 -14.09 0.75 8.76
C CYS A 364 -13.13 -0.38 8.38
N VAL A 365 -11.93 0.00 7.96
CA VAL A 365 -10.90 -0.94 7.47
C VAL A 365 -10.57 -2.01 8.49
N MET A 366 -10.51 -1.67 9.78
CA MET A 366 -10.15 -2.62 10.84
C MET A 366 -11.35 -3.34 11.48
N ASP A 367 -12.51 -3.36 10.81
CA ASP A 367 -13.63 -4.18 11.24
C ASP A 367 -13.25 -5.67 11.17
N ARG A 368 -13.65 -6.45 12.19
CA ARG A 368 -13.33 -7.88 12.25
C ARG A 368 -14.01 -8.69 11.13
N ALA A 369 -15.19 -8.26 10.69
CA ALA A 369 -15.96 -8.90 9.63
C ALA A 369 -15.61 -8.31 8.26
N LEU A 370 -14.67 -8.93 7.55
CA LEU A 370 -14.10 -8.41 6.30
C LEU A 370 -14.97 -8.63 5.04
N SER A 371 -16.08 -9.35 5.13
CA SER A 371 -16.70 -9.91 3.93
C SER A 371 -17.96 -9.20 3.43
N PHE A 372 -18.64 -8.42 4.26
CA PHE A 372 -19.98 -7.94 3.91
C PHE A 372 -20.01 -6.54 3.32
N TYR A 373 -19.01 -5.71 3.64
CA TYR A 373 -19.00 -4.32 3.22
C TYR A 373 -17.61 -3.89 2.82
N ILE A 374 -17.56 -3.08 1.78
CA ILE A 374 -16.31 -2.49 1.35
C ILE A 374 -15.99 -1.32 2.28
N PRO A 375 -14.86 -1.37 3.02
CA PRO A 375 -14.50 -0.32 3.96
C PRO A 375 -14.06 0.94 3.21
N THR A 376 -14.43 2.10 3.72
CA THR A 376 -14.05 3.37 3.07
C THR A 376 -13.28 4.30 3.99
N ASP A 377 -13.10 3.95 5.25
CA ASP A 377 -12.41 4.79 6.22
C ASP A 377 -11.71 3.98 7.32
N PHE A 378 -10.90 4.67 8.10
CA PHE A 378 -10.33 4.16 9.36
C PHE A 378 -11.10 4.71 10.54
N SER A 379 -11.32 3.88 11.55
CA SER A 379 -11.99 4.26 12.78
C SER A 379 -11.15 5.23 13.64
N SER A 380 -11.79 5.78 14.68
CA SER A 380 -11.06 6.56 15.70
C SER A 380 -9.98 5.75 16.42
N CYS A 381 -10.22 4.46 16.67
CA CYS A 381 -9.24 3.57 17.32
C CYS A 381 -8.05 3.30 16.40
N SER A 382 -8.31 3.00 15.12
CA SER A 382 -7.27 2.78 14.12
C SER A 382 -6.36 3.99 13.97
N ARG A 383 -6.93 5.21 13.96
CA ARG A 383 -6.15 6.46 13.89
C ARG A 383 -5.25 6.63 15.11
N VAL A 384 -5.75 6.40 16.30
CA VAL A 384 -4.97 6.49 17.55
C VAL A 384 -3.83 5.45 17.57
N SER A 385 -4.12 4.20 17.16
CA SER A 385 -3.09 3.16 17.08
C SER A 385 -2.00 3.51 16.05
N TYR A 386 -2.40 4.06 14.90
CA TYR A 386 -1.48 4.51 13.87
C TYR A 386 -0.59 5.67 14.32
N GLU A 387 -1.18 6.69 14.96
CA GLU A 387 -0.45 7.83 15.51
C GLU A 387 0.57 7.37 16.57
N LYS A 388 0.14 6.49 17.48
CA LYS A 388 1.02 5.88 18.48
C LYS A 388 2.17 5.10 17.84
N PHE A 389 1.89 4.30 16.81
CA PHE A 389 2.92 3.57 16.08
C PHE A 389 3.98 4.50 15.49
N LEU A 390 3.57 5.65 14.93
CA LEU A 390 4.49 6.65 14.39
C LEU A 390 5.29 7.39 15.45
N GLU A 391 4.73 7.56 16.66
CA GLU A 391 5.43 8.16 17.80
C GLU A 391 6.50 7.23 18.38
N ASP A 392 6.11 5.97 18.63
CA ASP A 392 6.96 4.99 19.32
C ASP A 392 8.15 4.56 18.47
N LYS A 393 7.99 4.60 17.14
CA LYS A 393 8.99 4.10 16.20
C LYS A 393 9.29 5.18 15.14
N LEU A 394 10.42 5.86 15.31
CA LEU A 394 10.97 6.75 14.27
C LEU A 394 11.45 5.92 13.06
N TYR A 395 10.51 5.37 12.29
CA TYR A 395 10.83 4.63 11.07
C TYR A 395 11.19 5.60 9.94
N ASN A 396 12.49 5.74 9.67
CA ASN A 396 12.96 6.48 8.50
C ASN A 396 12.41 5.90 7.17
N CYS A 397 11.97 4.64 7.15
CA CYS A 397 11.45 3.99 5.95
C CYS A 397 10.13 4.58 5.42
N LEU A 398 9.34 5.24 6.25
CA LEU A 398 8.07 5.85 5.85
C LEU A 398 8.24 7.32 5.40
N PHE A 399 9.39 7.91 5.67
CA PHE A 399 9.69 9.31 5.33
C PHE A 399 10.67 9.44 4.16
N ASN A 400 11.17 8.33 3.63
CA ASN A 400 11.86 8.33 2.35
C ASN A 400 10.81 8.35 1.25
N VAL A 401 10.69 9.47 0.57
CA VAL A 401 9.95 9.51 -0.69
C VAL A 401 10.54 8.44 -1.61
N PRO A 402 9.75 7.57 -2.23
CA PRO A 402 10.24 6.71 -3.30
C PRO A 402 10.99 7.60 -4.27
N LEU A 403 12.25 7.25 -4.57
CA LEU A 403 13.25 8.14 -5.18
C LEU A 403 12.63 9.07 -6.22
N PRO A 404 12.91 10.37 -6.18
CA PRO A 404 12.24 11.41 -6.97
C PRO A 404 12.37 11.26 -8.49
N THR A 405 13.15 10.30 -8.94
CA THR A 405 13.32 9.99 -10.37
C THR A 405 12.00 9.73 -11.09
N ASP A 406 10.89 9.54 -10.36
CA ASP A 406 9.73 8.96 -11.01
C ASP A 406 8.37 9.47 -10.51
N ILE A 407 8.32 10.36 -9.53
CA ILE A 407 7.16 11.22 -9.39
C ILE A 407 7.34 12.30 -10.45
N ILE A 408 6.72 12.12 -11.61
CA ILE A 408 6.61 13.17 -12.63
C ILE A 408 5.58 14.21 -12.14
N SER A 409 5.91 14.88 -11.04
CA SER A 409 5.54 16.27 -10.83
C SER A 409 6.72 17.08 -11.35
N THR A 410 6.49 18.14 -12.07
CA THR A 410 7.55 19.13 -12.29
C THR A 410 8.12 19.46 -10.91
N PRO A 411 9.44 19.30 -10.69
CA PRO A 411 10.09 19.62 -9.43
C PRO A 411 9.65 21.01 -8.97
N ILE A 412 9.20 21.13 -7.74
CA ILE A 412 8.77 22.42 -7.19
C ILE A 412 9.77 22.80 -6.12
N CYS A 413 10.75 23.58 -6.50
CA CYS A 413 11.71 24.15 -5.57
C CYS A 413 10.99 24.96 -4.48
N GLY A 414 11.31 24.70 -3.22
CA GLY A 414 10.74 25.36 -2.06
C GLY A 414 9.63 24.58 -1.35
N ASN A 415 9.44 23.31 -1.68
CA ASN A 415 8.45 22.42 -1.05
C ASN A 415 9.02 21.58 0.11
N GLN A 416 10.30 21.80 0.47
CA GLN A 416 11.09 21.08 1.47
C GLN A 416 11.39 19.60 1.13
N LEU A 417 11.17 19.18 -0.13
CA LEU A 417 11.49 17.85 -0.64
C LEU A 417 12.56 18.02 -1.72
N ILE A 418 13.66 17.27 -1.62
CA ILE A 418 14.68 17.26 -2.67
C ILE A 418 14.16 16.39 -3.81
N GLU A 419 13.89 17.03 -4.95
CA GLU A 419 13.34 16.39 -6.13
C GLU A 419 14.38 16.25 -7.25
N MET A 420 14.00 15.57 -8.35
CA MET A 420 14.91 15.37 -9.48
C MET A 420 15.38 16.70 -10.07
N GLY A 421 16.68 16.87 -10.14
CA GLY A 421 17.30 18.12 -10.61
C GLY A 421 17.57 19.11 -9.51
N GLU A 422 17.28 18.81 -8.24
CA GLU A 422 17.61 19.61 -7.07
C GLU A 422 18.81 19.01 -6.33
N ASP A 423 19.63 19.84 -5.75
CA ASP A 423 20.76 19.44 -4.91
C ASP A 423 20.42 19.62 -3.42
N CYS A 424 19.41 20.45 -3.14
CA CYS A 424 18.89 20.75 -1.82
C CYS A 424 17.50 21.39 -1.96
N ASP A 425 16.67 21.24 -0.95
CA ASP A 425 15.46 22.04 -0.78
C ASP A 425 15.33 22.41 0.72
N CYS A 426 15.21 23.68 1.01
CA CYS A 426 15.13 24.22 2.36
C CYS A 426 13.84 25.01 2.61
N GLY A 427 12.85 24.84 1.73
CA GLY A 427 11.62 25.61 1.75
C GLY A 427 11.69 26.89 0.93
N THR A 428 10.67 27.72 1.08
CA THR A 428 10.61 29.01 0.39
C THR A 428 11.77 29.93 0.77
N PRO A 429 12.10 30.94 -0.06
CA PRO A 429 13.18 31.89 0.27
C PRO A 429 13.03 32.56 1.65
N GLU A 430 11.81 32.71 2.14
CA GLU A 430 11.48 33.29 3.44
C GLU A 430 11.69 32.31 4.59
N GLU A 431 11.56 31.02 4.34
CA GLU A 431 11.68 29.96 5.35
C GLU A 431 13.07 29.34 5.41
N CYS A 432 13.81 29.42 4.31
CA CYS A 432 15.11 28.76 4.19
C CYS A 432 16.18 29.38 5.09
N THR A 433 16.63 28.61 6.07
CA THR A 433 17.76 28.97 6.95
C THR A 433 19.09 28.33 6.54
N ASN A 434 19.08 27.47 5.51
CA ASN A 434 20.26 26.74 5.06
C ASN A 434 21.16 27.62 4.19
N VAL A 435 22.29 28.06 4.76
CA VAL A 435 23.23 28.92 4.07
C VAL A 435 23.89 28.29 2.84
N CYS A 436 23.90 26.96 2.75
CA CYS A 436 24.53 26.20 1.68
C CYS A 436 23.63 26.06 0.44
N CYS A 437 22.30 26.22 0.62
CA CYS A 437 21.31 26.04 -0.41
C CYS A 437 20.83 27.38 -0.96
N ASP A 438 20.60 27.44 -2.26
CA ASP A 438 19.88 28.54 -2.90
C ASP A 438 18.40 28.18 -2.99
N ALA A 439 17.58 28.78 -2.14
CA ALA A 439 16.14 28.51 -2.03
C ALA A 439 15.32 28.88 -3.28
N LYS A 440 15.88 29.62 -4.23
CA LYS A 440 15.19 29.98 -5.48
C LYS A 440 15.39 28.95 -6.57
N THR A 441 16.53 28.26 -6.54
CA THR A 441 16.94 27.32 -7.60
C THR A 441 17.09 25.90 -7.09
N CYS A 442 17.00 25.68 -5.79
CA CYS A 442 17.24 24.40 -5.11
C CYS A 442 18.57 23.75 -5.46
N LYS A 443 19.58 24.58 -5.64
CA LYS A 443 20.95 24.20 -5.95
C LYS A 443 21.91 24.54 -4.82
N ILE A 444 22.95 23.75 -4.70
CA ILE A 444 24.06 24.10 -3.81
C ILE A 444 24.72 25.38 -4.35
N LYS A 445 24.87 26.38 -3.49
CA LYS A 445 25.51 27.64 -3.88
C LYS A 445 26.96 27.43 -4.34
N ALA A 446 27.44 28.27 -5.26
CA ALA A 446 28.79 28.21 -5.79
C ALA A 446 29.87 28.14 -4.67
N ASN A 447 30.88 27.30 -4.85
CA ASN A 447 31.96 27.00 -3.91
C ASN A 447 31.63 26.14 -2.70
N PHE A 448 30.38 25.61 -2.60
CA PHE A 448 29.99 24.63 -1.61
C PHE A 448 29.93 23.22 -2.22
N GLN A 449 30.04 22.19 -1.38
CA GLN A 449 30.10 20.79 -1.81
C GLN A 449 28.83 20.03 -1.46
N CYS A 450 28.13 20.46 -0.42
CA CYS A 450 26.92 19.85 0.07
C CYS A 450 26.05 20.88 0.79
N ALA A 451 24.77 20.56 0.93
CA ALA A 451 23.84 21.38 1.69
C ALA A 451 23.06 20.55 2.75
N VAL A 452 23.02 19.22 2.61
CA VAL A 452 22.27 18.31 3.47
C VAL A 452 23.09 17.07 3.81
N GLY A 453 22.66 16.36 4.88
CA GLY A 453 23.22 15.08 5.31
C GLY A 453 24.19 15.16 6.47
N LYS A 454 24.36 14.04 7.20
CA LYS A 454 25.21 13.95 8.40
C LYS A 454 26.70 14.05 8.09
N CYS A 455 27.09 13.82 6.84
CA CYS A 455 28.45 13.95 6.35
C CYS A 455 28.72 15.33 5.67
N CYS A 456 27.75 16.27 5.84
CA CYS A 456 27.90 17.65 5.40
C CYS A 456 28.04 18.58 6.61
N GLU A 457 29.13 19.29 6.69
CA GLU A 457 29.36 20.29 7.74
C GLU A 457 29.89 21.58 7.14
N LYS A 458 29.27 22.70 7.47
CA LYS A 458 29.65 24.03 6.95
C LYS A 458 29.76 24.03 5.42
N CYS A 459 28.82 23.40 4.75
CA CYS A 459 28.71 23.28 3.29
C CYS A 459 29.88 22.50 2.63
N ARG A 460 30.60 21.68 3.39
CA ARG A 460 31.70 20.83 2.88
C ARG A 460 31.52 19.40 3.37
N PHE A 461 31.99 18.44 2.59
CA PHE A 461 32.03 17.05 3.02
C PHE A 461 32.94 16.90 4.24
N LYS A 462 32.49 16.15 5.23
CA LYS A 462 33.31 15.68 6.33
C LYS A 462 34.40 14.75 5.81
N LYS A 463 35.49 14.65 6.54
CA LYS A 463 36.62 13.78 6.15
C LYS A 463 36.17 12.32 6.17
N ALA A 464 36.75 11.55 5.24
CA ALA A 464 36.58 10.09 5.27
C ALA A 464 37.04 9.54 6.64
N GLY A 465 36.22 8.63 7.21
CA GLY A 465 36.47 8.05 8.53
C GLY A 465 35.85 8.82 9.71
N GLU A 466 35.19 9.94 9.49
CA GLU A 466 34.37 10.58 10.54
C GLU A 466 33.05 9.82 10.74
N VAL A 467 32.74 9.50 12.00
CA VAL A 467 31.52 8.76 12.34
C VAL A 467 30.29 9.63 12.06
N CYS A 468 29.39 9.15 11.21
CA CYS A 468 28.12 9.80 10.90
C CYS A 468 26.92 9.12 11.54
N ARG A 469 27.06 7.85 11.92
CA ARG A 469 26.08 7.09 12.69
C ARG A 469 26.81 6.20 13.68
N PRO A 470 26.66 6.43 14.99
CA PRO A 470 27.23 5.54 15.99
C PRO A 470 26.46 4.22 16.03
N ALA A 471 27.12 3.13 16.40
CA ALA A 471 26.48 1.87 16.68
C ALA A 471 25.46 2.03 17.82
N LYS A 472 24.29 1.44 17.67
CA LYS A 472 23.18 1.50 18.66
C LYS A 472 23.24 0.34 19.64
N ASP A 473 23.84 -0.77 19.22
CA ASP A 473 23.91 -2.02 19.96
C ASP A 473 25.23 -2.72 19.63
N GLU A 474 25.61 -3.75 20.39
CA GLU A 474 26.81 -4.57 20.14
C GLU A 474 26.79 -5.22 18.75
N CYS A 475 25.60 -5.50 18.25
CA CYS A 475 25.40 -6.12 16.94
C CYS A 475 25.30 -5.10 15.79
N ASP A 476 25.28 -3.82 16.09
CA ASP A 476 25.27 -2.74 15.13
C ASP A 476 26.69 -2.31 14.78
N LEU A 477 26.88 -1.77 13.58
CA LEU A 477 28.17 -1.22 13.14
C LEU A 477 28.04 0.29 13.05
N LEU A 478 29.11 0.99 13.38
CA LEU A 478 29.17 2.43 13.17
C LEU A 478 29.44 2.74 11.70
N GLU A 479 28.77 3.74 11.14
CA GLU A 479 29.03 4.22 9.78
C GLU A 479 29.87 5.47 9.80
N MET A 480 30.75 5.55 8.82
CA MET A 480 31.67 6.65 8.63
C MET A 480 31.45 7.32 7.27
N CYS A 481 31.63 8.62 7.24
CA CYS A 481 31.62 9.41 6.01
C CYS A 481 32.72 8.92 5.06
N ASP A 482 32.43 8.96 3.75
CA ASP A 482 33.38 8.59 2.69
C ASP A 482 34.24 9.75 2.19
N GLY A 483 33.97 10.98 2.66
CA GLY A 483 34.62 12.20 2.24
C GLY A 483 34.22 12.71 0.86
N LYS A 484 33.23 12.10 0.22
CA LYS A 484 32.76 12.41 -1.14
C LYS A 484 31.27 12.71 -1.23
N SER A 485 30.51 12.33 -0.22
CA SER A 485 29.06 12.51 -0.13
C SER A 485 28.68 13.24 1.15
N GLY A 486 27.61 14.04 1.11
CA GLY A 486 26.99 14.61 2.30
C GLY A 486 26.17 13.60 3.08
N LEU A 487 25.77 12.48 2.47
CA LEU A 487 24.95 11.44 3.08
C LEU A 487 25.82 10.44 3.85
N CYS A 488 25.30 9.96 4.97
CA CYS A 488 25.88 8.84 5.69
C CYS A 488 25.57 7.54 4.93
N PRO A 489 26.51 6.59 4.82
CA PRO A 489 26.27 5.30 4.22
C PRO A 489 25.09 4.54 4.84
N ASP A 490 24.61 3.53 4.12
CA ASP A 490 23.54 2.64 4.59
C ASP A 490 23.91 1.95 5.90
N ASP A 491 22.90 1.68 6.72
CA ASP A 491 23.01 1.01 8.02
C ASP A 491 23.55 -0.42 7.84
N ARG A 492 24.65 -0.73 8.52
CA ARG A 492 25.31 -2.04 8.49
C ARG A 492 25.36 -2.61 9.88
N PHE A 493 25.21 -3.90 9.98
CA PHE A 493 25.23 -4.62 11.26
C PHE A 493 25.93 -5.95 11.13
N GLN A 494 26.24 -6.56 12.27
CA GLN A 494 26.83 -7.88 12.38
C GLN A 494 25.92 -8.94 11.72
N VAL A 495 26.53 -10.00 11.22
CA VAL A 495 25.80 -11.12 10.60
C VAL A 495 24.81 -11.69 11.62
N ASN A 496 23.57 -11.87 11.18
CA ASN A 496 22.54 -12.49 12.01
C ASN A 496 22.99 -13.88 12.47
N GLY A 497 22.78 -14.18 13.77
CA GLY A 497 23.25 -15.41 14.40
C GLY A 497 24.68 -15.31 14.97
N PHE A 498 25.36 -14.17 14.88
CA PHE A 498 26.63 -13.97 15.56
C PHE A 498 26.41 -13.86 17.07
N PRO A 499 27.16 -14.59 17.92
CA PRO A 499 26.99 -14.51 19.36
C PRO A 499 27.28 -13.09 19.89
N CYS A 500 26.43 -12.62 20.77
CA CYS A 500 26.55 -11.32 21.42
C CYS A 500 26.29 -11.42 22.92
N GLN A 501 26.61 -10.37 23.68
CA GLN A 501 26.52 -10.33 25.15
C GLN A 501 27.16 -11.57 25.83
N ASN A 502 28.40 -11.88 25.39
CA ASN A 502 29.13 -13.07 25.91
C ASN A 502 28.38 -14.40 25.72
N GLY A 503 27.69 -14.55 24.60
CA GLY A 503 26.92 -15.76 24.26
C GLY A 503 25.53 -15.86 24.90
N LYS A 504 25.04 -14.80 25.52
CA LYS A 504 23.68 -14.73 26.08
C LYS A 504 22.61 -14.46 25.02
N GLY A 505 22.99 -13.96 23.85
CA GLY A 505 22.13 -13.66 22.72
C GLY A 505 22.83 -13.90 21.39
N TYR A 506 22.09 -13.72 20.31
CA TYR A 506 22.59 -13.78 18.94
C TYR A 506 22.16 -12.54 18.19
N CYS A 507 23.05 -11.95 17.44
CA CYS A 507 22.76 -10.78 16.64
C CYS A 507 21.60 -11.04 15.67
N LEU A 508 20.64 -10.13 15.68
CA LEU A 508 19.52 -10.10 14.77
C LEU A 508 19.27 -8.67 14.34
N MET A 509 19.57 -8.37 13.07
CA MET A 509 19.30 -7.05 12.46
C MET A 509 19.87 -5.86 13.24
N GLY A 510 21.10 -5.98 13.69
CA GLY A 510 21.79 -4.93 14.46
C GLY A 510 21.45 -4.88 15.95
N MET A 511 20.63 -5.79 16.44
CA MET A 511 20.22 -5.91 17.85
C MET A 511 20.77 -7.21 18.46
N CYS A 512 21.00 -7.20 19.76
CA CYS A 512 21.38 -8.39 20.52
C CYS A 512 20.25 -8.81 21.49
N PRO A 513 19.17 -9.46 21.00
CA PRO A 513 18.09 -9.91 21.88
C PRO A 513 18.58 -11.08 22.75
N THR A 514 18.61 -10.87 24.08
CA THR A 514 18.88 -11.95 25.03
C THR A 514 17.59 -12.68 25.41
N LEU A 515 17.70 -13.95 25.82
CA LEU A 515 16.55 -14.71 26.32
C LEU A 515 15.90 -14.02 27.54
N GLU A 516 16.71 -13.40 28.40
CA GLU A 516 16.23 -12.67 29.58
C GLU A 516 15.42 -11.44 29.19
N GLU A 517 15.89 -10.66 28.21
CA GLU A 517 15.17 -9.52 27.68
C GLU A 517 13.88 -9.96 26.99
N GLN A 518 13.93 -11.00 26.14
CA GLN A 518 12.76 -11.55 25.48
C GLN A 518 11.73 -12.09 26.49
N CYS A 519 12.18 -12.78 27.55
CA CYS A 519 11.29 -13.24 28.62
C CYS A 519 10.72 -12.09 29.45
N THR A 520 11.53 -11.07 29.74
CA THR A 520 11.07 -9.88 30.45
C THR A 520 10.06 -9.10 29.63
N GLU A 521 10.28 -9.02 28.32
CA GLU A 521 9.40 -8.36 27.38
C GLU A 521 8.07 -9.11 27.22
N LEU A 522 8.11 -10.45 27.12
CA LEU A 522 6.90 -11.27 26.94
C LEU A 522 6.06 -11.42 28.22
N TRP A 523 6.66 -11.45 29.39
CA TRP A 523 5.97 -11.80 30.63
C TRP A 523 6.13 -10.79 31.79
N GLY A 524 6.82 -9.67 31.55
CA GLY A 524 7.03 -8.60 32.52
C GLY A 524 8.24 -8.81 33.44
N PRO A 525 8.66 -7.75 34.17
CA PRO A 525 9.86 -7.80 35.01
C PRO A 525 9.72 -8.78 36.17
N GLY A 526 10.81 -9.47 36.52
CA GLY A 526 10.89 -10.42 37.64
C GLY A 526 10.60 -11.87 37.29
N ARG A 527 10.49 -12.20 35.99
CA ARG A 527 10.38 -13.59 35.54
C ARG A 527 11.73 -14.06 35.00
N THR A 528 12.16 -15.25 35.38
CA THR A 528 13.45 -15.84 35.00
C THR A 528 13.26 -17.12 34.21
N THR A 529 14.10 -17.35 33.18
CA THR A 529 14.20 -18.63 32.50
C THR A 529 14.89 -19.66 33.37
N ASN A 530 14.35 -20.86 33.46
CA ASN A 530 15.00 -21.98 34.11
C ASN A 530 15.94 -22.69 33.12
N PRO A 531 17.26 -22.73 33.32
CA PRO A 531 18.21 -23.27 32.33
C PRO A 531 18.08 -24.79 32.06
N SER A 532 17.28 -25.52 32.86
CA SER A 532 17.16 -26.97 32.78
C SER A 532 16.11 -27.48 31.79
N ASP A 533 15.28 -26.61 31.20
CA ASP A 533 14.22 -27.02 30.27
C ASP A 533 14.50 -26.55 28.86
N ALA A 534 15.54 -27.13 28.24
CA ALA A 534 15.84 -26.95 26.83
C ALA A 534 14.75 -27.61 25.95
N GLY A 535 13.59 -26.97 25.84
CA GLY A 535 12.51 -27.44 24.96
C GLY A 535 11.12 -26.88 25.23
N THR A 536 10.85 -26.38 26.43
CA THR A 536 9.58 -25.79 26.79
C THR A 536 9.78 -24.62 27.73
N ALA A 537 9.45 -23.40 27.29
CA ALA A 537 9.51 -22.21 28.13
C ALA A 537 8.39 -22.25 29.18
N PHE A 538 8.70 -22.78 30.36
CA PHE A 538 7.84 -22.65 31.53
C PHE A 538 8.26 -21.42 32.33
N VAL A 539 7.36 -20.48 32.49
CA VAL A 539 7.51 -19.28 33.31
C VAL A 539 6.96 -19.60 34.69
N HIS A 540 7.82 -19.66 35.71
CA HIS A 540 7.39 -19.71 37.13
C HIS A 540 7.23 -18.29 37.67
N THR A 541 6.01 -17.90 38.01
CA THR A 541 5.77 -16.73 38.86
C THR A 541 6.22 -17.06 40.29
N LYS A 542 7.15 -16.30 40.86
CA LYS A 542 7.35 -16.30 42.32
C LYS A 542 6.15 -15.61 42.95
N GLU A 543 5.19 -16.37 43.42
CA GLU A 543 4.20 -15.87 44.37
C GLU A 543 4.91 -15.55 45.71
N ASN A 544 5.04 -14.28 46.00
CA ASN A 544 5.37 -13.84 47.36
C ASN A 544 4.12 -14.02 48.22
N HIS A 545 4.01 -15.17 48.87
CA HIS A 545 3.18 -15.30 50.04
C HIS A 545 3.88 -14.59 51.20
N SER A 546 3.53 -13.33 51.44
CA SER A 546 3.68 -12.71 52.77
C SER A 546 2.39 -12.92 53.57
N LYS A 547 2.54 -13.54 54.68
CA LYS A 547 1.53 -13.68 55.74
C LYS A 547 0.95 -12.33 56.16
#